data_df1e96be08d633694f97d45742f7d8cf
#
_entry.id   df1e96be08d633694f97d45742f7d8cf
#
_cell.length_a   1.000
_cell.length_b   1.000
_cell.length_c   1.000
_cell.angle_alpha   90.00
_cell.angle_beta   90.00
_cell.angle_gamma   90.00
#
_symmetry.space_group_name_H-M   'P 1'
#
loop_
_entity.id
_entity.type
_entity.pdbx_description
1 polymer ?
#
loop_
_entity_poly.entity_id
_entity_poly.type
_entity_poly.pdbx_seq_one_letter_code
_entity_poly.pdbx_strand_id
1 'polypeptide(L)'
;MNIVSFFIPFLFTVYTRLQNKKAVAHYLFTFPLAWTIVTCFEPNFEIFRMFLSFIYFYSIYEFGYLQNDCETIKKELEPSMRVTYDDLFFYEKYKIMIYTFRSCVVILLAIYMHISGIKLSIILFPFFIFPIFYIYNSIRSKL
;
A
#
# COMPACT_ATOMS: atom_id res chain seq x y z
N MET A 1 -2.28 10.89 14.11
CA MET A 1 -2.26 9.45 13.69
C MET A 1 -1.37 8.67 14.65
N ASN A 2 -1.52 7.34 14.75
CA ASN A 2 -0.57 6.54 15.54
C ASN A 2 0.73 6.37 14.75
N ILE A 3 1.88 6.66 15.36
CA ILE A 3 3.22 6.55 14.76
C ILE A 3 3.45 5.16 14.15
N VAL A 4 2.94 4.11 14.78
CA VAL A 4 3.05 2.72 14.34
C VAL A 4 2.47 2.50 12.93
N SER A 5 1.48 3.31 12.52
CA SER A 5 0.85 3.19 11.21
C SER A 5 1.79 3.52 10.03
N PHE A 6 2.86 4.27 10.26
CA PHE A 6 3.87 4.50 9.24
C PHE A 6 4.69 3.25 8.92
N PHE A 7 4.84 2.34 9.87
CA PHE A 7 5.68 1.15 9.74
C PHE A 7 4.89 -0.08 9.31
N ILE A 8 3.77 -0.35 9.97
CA ILE A 8 3.00 -1.57 9.71
C ILE A 8 2.15 -1.40 8.44
N PRO A 9 2.33 -2.28 7.43
CA PRO A 9 1.49 -2.30 6.24
C PRO A 9 0.00 -2.39 6.58
N PHE A 10 -0.84 -1.77 5.77
CA PHE A 10 -2.28 -1.65 5.92
C PHE A 10 -2.75 -0.63 6.98
N LEU A 11 -2.02 -0.42 8.08
CA LEU A 11 -2.45 0.54 9.09
C LEU A 11 -2.46 1.99 8.59
N PHE A 12 -1.55 2.36 7.71
CA PHE A 12 -1.57 3.70 7.11
C PHE A 12 -2.86 3.95 6.34
N THR A 13 -3.30 2.97 5.56
CA THR A 13 -4.58 3.03 4.84
C THR A 13 -5.76 3.11 5.78
N VAL A 14 -5.78 2.33 6.84
CA VAL A 14 -6.86 2.40 7.85
C VAL A 14 -7.01 3.82 8.38
N TYR A 15 -5.91 4.46 8.76
CA TYR A 15 -5.95 5.80 9.33
C TYR A 15 -6.22 6.91 8.32
N THR A 16 -5.81 6.74 7.05
CA THR A 16 -5.93 7.82 6.06
C THR A 16 -7.11 7.65 5.11
N ARG A 17 -7.62 6.43 4.92
CA ARG A 17 -8.66 6.12 3.92
C ARG A 17 -9.93 5.52 4.51
N LEU A 18 -9.86 4.75 5.59
CA LEU A 18 -10.98 4.00 6.14
C LEU A 18 -11.66 4.69 7.33
N GLN A 19 -11.79 6.03 7.28
CA GLN A 19 -12.28 6.82 8.40
C GLN A 19 -13.80 6.78 8.59
N ASN A 20 -14.56 6.29 7.61
CA ASN A 20 -16.01 6.20 7.71
C ASN A 20 -16.56 4.91 7.09
N LYS A 21 -17.79 4.52 7.48
CA LYS A 21 -18.41 3.26 7.03
C LYS A 21 -18.53 3.15 5.51
N LYS A 22 -18.79 4.26 4.80
CA LYS A 22 -18.91 4.29 3.34
C LYS A 22 -17.56 4.01 2.68
N ALA A 23 -16.49 4.62 3.18
CA ALA A 23 -15.14 4.37 2.69
C ALA A 23 -14.70 2.92 2.95
N VAL A 24 -15.00 2.37 4.13
CA VAL A 24 -14.74 0.96 4.47
C VAL A 24 -15.50 0.02 3.53
N ALA A 25 -16.79 0.25 3.32
CA ALA A 25 -17.59 -0.57 2.41
C ALA A 25 -17.05 -0.52 0.98
N HIS A 26 -16.80 0.69 0.45
CA HIS A 26 -16.22 0.85 -0.89
C HIS A 26 -14.88 0.13 -1.01
N TYR A 27 -14.02 0.26 -0.03
CA TYR A 27 -12.71 -0.38 0.01
C TYR A 27 -12.81 -1.91 0.02
N LEU A 28 -13.66 -2.47 0.88
CA LEU A 28 -13.87 -3.93 0.97
C LEU A 28 -14.44 -4.52 -0.33
N PHE A 29 -15.33 -3.80 -1.01
CA PHE A 29 -15.89 -4.24 -2.30
C PHE A 29 -14.88 -4.10 -3.45
N THR A 30 -14.04 -3.07 -3.45
CA THR A 30 -13.17 -2.81 -4.59
C THR A 30 -11.94 -3.73 -4.61
N PHE A 31 -11.25 -3.91 -3.49
CA PHE A 31 -9.97 -4.63 -3.46
C PHE A 31 -10.10 -6.08 -2.97
N PRO A 32 -10.56 -6.35 -1.74
CA PRO A 32 -10.63 -7.72 -1.24
C PRO A 32 -11.58 -8.61 -2.05
N LEU A 33 -12.72 -8.07 -2.48
CA LEU A 33 -13.67 -8.85 -3.27
C LEU A 33 -13.10 -9.19 -4.65
N ALA A 34 -12.51 -8.23 -5.37
CA ALA A 34 -11.88 -8.49 -6.65
C ALA A 34 -10.74 -9.51 -6.53
N TRP A 35 -9.92 -9.39 -5.47
CA TRP A 35 -8.85 -10.35 -5.19
C TRP A 35 -9.39 -11.74 -4.88
N THR A 36 -10.43 -11.84 -4.07
CA THR A 36 -11.10 -13.10 -3.73
C THR A 36 -11.66 -13.78 -4.99
N ILE A 37 -12.35 -13.03 -5.85
CA ILE A 37 -12.88 -13.57 -7.10
C ILE A 37 -11.76 -14.15 -7.96
N VAL A 38 -10.68 -13.42 -8.19
CA VAL A 38 -9.54 -13.88 -9.00
C VAL A 38 -8.93 -15.16 -8.43
N THR A 39 -8.74 -15.21 -7.12
CA THR A 39 -8.10 -16.37 -6.46
C THR A 39 -9.01 -17.59 -6.37
N CYS A 40 -10.35 -17.44 -6.38
CA CYS A 40 -11.28 -18.57 -6.42
C CYS A 40 -11.21 -19.38 -7.74
N PHE A 41 -10.66 -18.80 -8.80
CA PHE A 41 -10.45 -19.49 -10.07
C PHE A 41 -9.12 -20.26 -10.15
N GLU A 42 -8.26 -20.14 -9.13
CA GLU A 42 -7.00 -20.89 -9.10
C GLU A 42 -7.25 -22.34 -8.70
N PRO A 43 -6.73 -23.33 -9.49
CA PRO A 43 -6.99 -24.76 -9.25
C PRO A 43 -6.54 -25.28 -7.87
N ASN A 44 -5.52 -24.64 -7.29
CA ASN A 44 -4.94 -24.99 -5.98
C ASN A 44 -5.19 -23.86 -4.96
N PHE A 45 -6.45 -23.44 -4.87
CA PHE A 45 -6.85 -22.39 -3.94
C PHE A 45 -6.53 -22.74 -2.48
N GLU A 46 -5.65 -21.96 -1.89
CA GLU A 46 -5.36 -21.98 -0.45
C GLU A 46 -5.65 -20.61 0.15
N ILE A 47 -6.60 -20.54 1.07
CA ILE A 47 -7.02 -19.28 1.70
C ILE A 47 -5.85 -18.54 2.36
N PHE A 48 -4.88 -19.27 2.90
CA PHE A 48 -3.70 -18.68 3.52
C PHE A 48 -2.79 -18.00 2.49
N ARG A 49 -2.56 -18.63 1.33
CA ARG A 49 -1.79 -18.04 0.22
C ARG A 49 -2.47 -16.82 -0.36
N MET A 50 -3.79 -16.86 -0.47
CA MET A 50 -4.59 -15.71 -0.89
C MET A 50 -4.38 -14.52 0.06
N PHE A 51 -4.53 -14.74 1.35
CA PHE A 51 -4.37 -13.70 2.36
C PHE A 51 -2.95 -13.12 2.36
N LEU A 52 -1.94 -13.97 2.25
CA LEU A 52 -0.55 -13.56 2.19
C LEU A 52 -0.25 -12.71 0.94
N SER A 53 -0.75 -13.14 -0.22
CA SER A 53 -0.61 -12.41 -1.48
C SER A 53 -1.29 -11.04 -1.41
N PHE A 54 -2.43 -10.96 -0.75
CA PHE A 54 -3.13 -9.70 -0.50
C PHE A 54 -2.30 -8.75 0.38
N ILE A 55 -1.75 -9.24 1.50
CA ILE A 55 -0.89 -8.44 2.37
C ILE A 55 0.35 -7.96 1.61
N TYR A 56 0.97 -8.85 0.83
CA TYR A 56 2.14 -8.52 0.02
C TYR A 56 1.84 -7.40 -0.99
N PHE A 57 0.81 -7.59 -1.83
CA PHE A 57 0.38 -6.60 -2.80
C PHE A 57 0.08 -5.26 -2.12
N TYR A 58 -0.63 -5.33 -1.00
CA TYR A 58 -1.03 -4.14 -0.27
C TYR A 58 0.14 -3.40 0.35
N SER A 59 1.13 -4.14 0.84
CA SER A 59 2.38 -3.55 1.36
C SER A 59 3.10 -2.72 0.31
N ILE A 60 3.11 -3.20 -0.95
CA ILE A 60 3.69 -2.46 -2.09
C ILE A 60 2.82 -1.25 -2.45
N TYR A 61 1.49 -1.43 -2.49
CA TYR A 61 0.55 -0.38 -2.84
C TYR A 61 0.61 0.82 -1.88
N GLU A 62 0.81 0.57 -0.58
CA GLU A 62 0.91 1.64 0.42
C GLU A 62 2.14 2.55 0.28
N PHE A 63 3.19 2.13 -0.44
CA PHE A 63 4.28 3.06 -0.79
C PHE A 63 3.76 4.24 -1.63
N GLY A 64 2.84 3.97 -2.56
CA GLY A 64 2.19 5.01 -3.34
C GLY A 64 1.34 5.96 -2.48
N TYR A 65 0.66 5.43 -1.47
CA TYR A 65 -0.11 6.24 -0.53
C TYR A 65 0.79 7.13 0.34
N LEU A 66 1.87 6.58 0.88
CA LEU A 66 2.86 7.35 1.64
C LEU A 66 3.46 8.48 0.78
N GLN A 67 3.87 8.16 -0.45
CA GLN A 67 4.39 9.16 -1.38
C GLN A 67 3.35 10.25 -1.69
N ASN A 68 2.11 9.85 -1.95
CA ASN A 68 1.05 10.80 -2.26
C ASN A 68 0.71 11.71 -1.08
N ASP A 69 0.55 11.17 0.11
CA ASP A 69 0.06 11.90 1.28
C ASP A 69 1.15 12.64 2.04
N CYS A 70 2.43 12.29 1.85
CA CYS A 70 3.55 12.91 2.55
C CYS A 70 4.51 13.68 1.65
N GLU A 71 4.58 13.36 0.34
CA GLU A 71 5.51 14.02 -0.59
C GLU A 71 4.81 14.84 -1.66
N THR A 72 3.86 14.24 -2.38
CA THR A 72 3.17 14.91 -3.50
C THR A 72 2.35 16.09 -3.00
N ILE A 73 1.70 15.93 -1.85
CA ILE A 73 0.87 16.96 -1.22
C ILE A 73 1.62 18.28 -0.99
N LYS A 74 2.93 18.26 -0.78
CA LYS A 74 3.77 19.47 -0.60
C LYS A 74 3.89 20.31 -1.87
N LYS A 75 3.56 19.73 -3.01
CA LYS A 75 3.66 20.37 -4.34
C LYS A 75 2.29 20.76 -4.89
N GLU A 76 1.21 20.40 -4.22
CA GLU A 76 -0.14 20.74 -4.64
C GLU A 76 -0.50 22.18 -4.25
N LEU A 77 -1.20 22.90 -5.13
CA LEU A 77 -1.69 24.26 -4.85
C LEU A 77 -2.79 24.25 -3.79
N GLU A 78 -3.67 23.25 -3.86
CA GLU A 78 -4.77 23.05 -2.90
C GLU A 78 -4.68 21.64 -2.31
N PRO A 79 -3.83 21.43 -1.30
CA PRO A 79 -3.56 20.09 -0.78
C PRO A 79 -4.75 19.52 0.01
N SER A 80 -5.22 18.34 -0.38
CA SER A 80 -6.20 17.57 0.41
C SER A 80 -5.50 16.81 1.53
N MET A 81 -5.35 17.43 2.70
CA MET A 81 -4.64 16.88 3.85
C MET A 81 -5.36 15.65 4.43
N ARG A 82 -4.67 14.50 4.47
CA ARG A 82 -5.12 13.25 5.11
C ARG A 82 -4.28 12.87 6.31
N VAL A 83 -3.15 13.52 6.46
CA VAL A 83 -2.22 13.42 7.58
C VAL A 83 -2.10 14.78 8.24
N THR A 84 -1.86 14.82 9.54
CA THR A 84 -1.67 16.08 10.28
C THR A 84 -0.28 16.65 10.06
N TYR A 85 -0.06 17.90 10.42
CA TYR A 85 1.29 18.51 10.36
C TYR A 85 2.28 17.79 11.28
N ASP A 86 1.86 17.30 12.44
CA ASP A 86 2.70 16.51 13.35
C ASP A 86 3.09 15.17 12.72
N ASP A 87 2.16 14.53 11.99
CA ASP A 87 2.44 13.31 11.24
C ASP A 87 3.47 13.55 10.11
N LEU A 88 3.35 14.67 9.39
CA LEU A 88 4.32 15.05 8.37
C LEU A 88 5.70 15.32 8.96
N PHE A 89 5.76 16.02 10.09
CA PHE A 89 7.03 16.27 10.78
C PHE A 89 7.69 14.95 11.21
N PHE A 90 6.90 14.04 11.79
CA PHE A 90 7.39 12.70 12.13
C PHE A 90 7.90 11.93 10.90
N TYR A 91 7.12 11.92 9.83
CA TYR A 91 7.50 11.28 8.57
C TYR A 91 8.83 11.82 8.04
N GLU A 92 9.00 13.15 7.96
CA GLU A 92 10.24 13.76 7.47
C GLU A 92 11.45 13.33 8.29
N LYS A 93 11.31 13.34 9.62
CA LYS A 93 12.38 12.95 10.54
C LYS A 93 12.80 11.50 10.37
N TYR A 94 11.84 10.58 10.12
CA TYR A 94 12.06 9.14 10.10
C TYR A 94 11.86 8.50 8.72
N LYS A 95 11.78 9.28 7.66
CA LYS A 95 11.48 8.84 6.29
C LYS A 95 12.31 7.64 5.85
N ILE A 96 13.63 7.71 5.98
CA ILE A 96 14.53 6.62 5.58
C ILE A 96 14.20 5.34 6.36
N MET A 97 14.01 5.45 7.68
CA MET A 97 13.68 4.32 8.52
C MET A 97 12.33 3.68 8.14
N ILE A 98 11.32 4.50 7.84
CA ILE A 98 9.99 4.04 7.41
C ILE A 98 10.10 3.24 6.10
N TYR A 99 10.75 3.80 5.09
CA TYR A 99 10.92 3.12 3.80
C TYR A 99 11.77 1.86 3.91
N THR A 100 12.87 1.90 4.67
CA THR A 100 13.71 0.72 4.90
C THR A 100 12.92 -0.40 5.59
N PHE A 101 12.22 -0.09 6.67
CA PHE A 101 11.41 -1.09 7.39
C PHE A 101 10.35 -1.73 6.48
N ARG A 102 9.58 -0.90 5.75
CA ARG A 102 8.56 -1.40 4.81
C ARG A 102 9.16 -2.22 3.68
N SER A 103 10.31 -1.81 3.14
CA SER A 103 11.03 -2.58 2.12
C SER A 103 11.48 -3.93 2.66
N CYS A 104 12.00 -3.99 3.89
CA CYS A 104 12.34 -5.27 4.54
C CYS A 104 11.10 -6.18 4.67
N VAL A 105 9.95 -5.65 5.08
CA VAL A 105 8.70 -6.43 5.17
C VAL A 105 8.31 -6.98 3.80
N VAL A 106 8.34 -6.16 2.74
CA VAL A 106 8.02 -6.60 1.36
C VAL A 106 8.98 -7.69 0.89
N ILE A 107 10.28 -7.53 1.14
CA ILE A 107 11.30 -8.53 0.76
C ILE A 107 11.07 -9.85 1.51
N LEU A 108 10.82 -9.82 2.82
CA LEU A 108 10.55 -11.01 3.61
C LEU A 108 9.30 -11.76 3.13
N LEU A 109 8.22 -11.01 2.83
CA LEU A 109 7.01 -11.58 2.25
C LEU A 109 7.27 -12.20 0.87
N ALA A 110 8.03 -11.53 0.00
CA ALA A 110 8.40 -12.03 -1.32
C ALA A 110 9.20 -13.33 -1.25
N ILE A 111 10.19 -13.39 -0.36
CA ILE A 111 11.00 -14.60 -0.10
C ILE A 111 10.10 -15.73 0.38
N TYR A 112 9.23 -15.48 1.36
CA TYR A 112 8.32 -16.49 1.87
C TYR A 112 7.37 -17.00 0.78
N MET A 113 6.79 -16.12 -0.05
CA MET A 113 5.93 -16.50 -1.15
C MET A 113 6.67 -17.36 -2.19
N HIS A 114 7.92 -17.01 -2.48
CA HIS A 114 8.75 -17.78 -3.42
C HIS A 114 9.04 -19.18 -2.88
N ILE A 115 9.44 -19.31 -1.61
CA ILE A 115 9.67 -20.60 -0.94
C ILE A 115 8.36 -21.44 -0.89
N SER A 116 7.22 -20.79 -0.76
CA SER A 116 5.88 -21.42 -0.78
C SER A 116 5.45 -21.85 -2.20
N GLY A 117 6.30 -21.72 -3.22
CA GLY A 117 6.06 -22.20 -4.59
C GLY A 117 5.29 -21.20 -5.49
N ILE A 118 5.11 -19.95 -5.05
CA ILE A 118 4.49 -18.92 -5.89
C ILE A 118 5.48 -18.49 -6.98
N LYS A 119 5.02 -18.44 -8.23
CA LYS A 119 5.86 -18.08 -9.38
C LYS A 119 6.44 -16.67 -9.23
N LEU A 120 7.71 -16.50 -9.57
CA LEU A 120 8.41 -15.20 -9.49
C LEU A 120 7.70 -14.10 -10.30
N SER A 121 7.10 -14.43 -11.43
CA SER A 121 6.31 -13.47 -12.23
C SER A 121 5.14 -12.86 -11.45
N ILE A 122 4.46 -13.67 -10.62
CA ILE A 122 3.36 -13.20 -9.76
C ILE A 122 3.90 -12.29 -8.66
N ILE A 123 5.05 -12.63 -8.08
CA ILE A 123 5.71 -11.83 -7.05
C ILE A 123 6.18 -10.48 -7.61
N LEU A 124 6.69 -10.45 -8.84
CA LEU A 124 7.17 -9.21 -9.47
C LEU A 124 6.04 -8.33 -10.02
N PHE A 125 4.89 -8.90 -10.35
CA PHE A 125 3.77 -8.18 -10.95
C PHE A 125 3.33 -6.92 -10.18
N PRO A 126 3.21 -6.93 -8.83
CA PRO A 126 2.79 -5.73 -8.09
C PRO A 126 3.72 -4.52 -8.23
N PHE A 127 4.99 -4.72 -8.60
CA PHE A 127 5.92 -3.62 -8.79
C PHE A 127 5.59 -2.73 -10.00
N PHE A 128 4.78 -3.22 -10.96
CA PHE A 128 4.26 -2.40 -12.05
C PHE A 128 3.35 -1.25 -11.57
N ILE A 129 2.92 -1.26 -10.32
CA ILE A 129 2.15 -0.16 -9.76
C ILE A 129 2.99 1.12 -9.56
N PHE A 130 4.31 1.01 -9.36
CA PHE A 130 5.17 2.18 -9.14
C PHE A 130 5.21 3.14 -10.33
N PRO A 131 5.40 2.71 -11.59
CA PRO A 131 5.28 3.59 -12.74
C PRO A 131 3.92 4.27 -12.82
N ILE A 132 2.84 3.57 -12.50
CA ILE A 132 1.48 4.12 -12.50
C ILE A 132 1.36 5.24 -11.44
N PHE A 133 1.83 5.01 -10.23
CA PHE A 133 1.85 6.05 -9.19
C PHE A 133 2.73 7.23 -9.57
N TYR A 134 3.88 6.99 -10.18
CA TYR A 134 4.77 8.06 -10.63
C TYR A 134 4.07 8.96 -11.65
N ILE A 135 3.43 8.37 -12.67
CA ILE A 135 2.68 9.12 -13.69
C ILE A 135 1.52 9.88 -13.03
N TYR A 136 0.71 9.21 -12.22
CA TYR A 136 -0.41 9.83 -11.53
C TYR A 136 0.02 11.03 -10.68
N ASN A 137 1.05 10.87 -9.86
CA ASN A 137 1.55 11.92 -8.98
C ASN A 137 2.20 13.08 -9.76
N SER A 138 2.82 12.80 -10.92
CA SER A 138 3.40 13.86 -11.78
C SER A 138 2.32 14.71 -12.46
N ILE A 139 1.18 14.14 -12.79
CA ILE A 139 0.02 14.87 -13.31
C ILE A 139 -0.63 15.69 -12.20
N ARG A 140 -0.89 15.06 -11.07
CA ARG A 140 -1.56 15.69 -9.92
C ARG A 140 -0.78 16.89 -9.34
N SER A 141 0.53 16.84 -9.33
CA SER A 141 1.36 17.95 -8.84
C SER A 141 1.32 19.20 -9.72
N LYS A 142 0.69 19.13 -10.90
CA LYS A 142 0.54 20.24 -11.83
C LYS A 142 -0.86 20.88 -11.81
N LEU A 143 -1.81 20.21 -11.14
CA LEU A 143 -3.17 20.70 -10.93
C LEU A 143 -3.28 21.45 -9.61
#